data_33cbecb9c05a1351bddd50bacd630bd3
#
_entry.id   33cbecb9c05a1351bddd50bacd630bd3
#
_cell.length_a   1.000
_cell.length_b   1.000
_cell.length_c   1.000
_cell.angle_alpha   90.00
_cell.angle_beta   90.00
_cell.angle_gamma   90.00
#
_symmetry.space_group_name_H-M   'P 1'
#
loop_
_entity.id
_entity.type
_entity.pdbx_description
1 polymer ?
#
loop_
_entity_poly.entity_id
_entity_poly.type
_entity_poly.pdbx_seq_one_letter_code
_entity_poly.pdbx_strand_id
1 'polypeptide(L)'
;AAGAPARDMAAFLARPPRAIAADARFLLVEKPLVELEQRIRARAERMFRDGIVEESLALRARLPADHALLQTLGTAEALALADGALGLDDAIARTALRTRQYARRQRTWFKKEPWWASGGRTELP
;
A
#
# COMPACT_ATOMS: atom_id res chain seq x y z
N ALA A 1 22.96 6.38 -20.63
CA ALA A 1 21.75 7.19 -20.50
C ALA A 1 21.70 7.75 -19.09
N ALA A 2 21.83 9.08 -18.92
CA ALA A 2 21.74 9.74 -17.64
C ALA A 2 20.31 9.55 -17.11
N GLY A 3 20.18 8.92 -15.93
CA GLY A 3 18.90 8.79 -15.24
C GLY A 3 18.32 10.17 -14.95
N ALA A 4 17.03 10.35 -15.14
CA ALA A 4 16.36 11.60 -14.79
C ALA A 4 16.65 11.91 -13.31
N PRO A 5 16.97 13.18 -12.98
CA PRO A 5 17.25 13.56 -11.59
C PRO A 5 16.07 13.17 -10.70
N ALA A 6 16.37 12.62 -9.54
CA ALA A 6 15.36 12.35 -8.54
C ALA A 6 14.56 13.65 -8.32
N ARG A 7 13.26 13.61 -8.60
CA ARG A 7 12.41 14.79 -8.42
C ARG A 7 12.44 15.13 -6.93
N ASP A 8 12.79 16.37 -6.64
CA ASP A 8 12.81 16.85 -5.26
C ASP A 8 11.41 16.71 -4.66
N MET A 9 11.24 15.74 -3.77
CA MET A 9 9.97 15.46 -3.12
C MET A 9 9.52 16.64 -2.26
N ALA A 10 10.47 17.36 -1.65
CA ALA A 10 10.17 18.54 -0.86
C ALA A 10 9.58 19.66 -1.73
N ALA A 11 10.16 19.91 -2.91
CA ALA A 11 9.63 20.87 -3.87
C ALA A 11 8.27 20.44 -4.43
N PHE A 12 8.04 19.13 -4.59
CA PHE A 12 6.74 18.60 -5.01
C PHE A 12 5.66 18.82 -3.94
N LEU A 13 5.97 18.55 -2.66
CA LEU A 13 5.04 18.72 -1.54
C LEU A 13 4.78 20.19 -1.20
N ALA A 14 5.70 21.09 -1.52
CA ALA A 14 5.54 22.54 -1.32
C ALA A 14 4.63 23.20 -2.38
N ARG A 15 4.24 22.48 -3.43
CA ARG A 15 3.32 23.05 -4.44
C ARG A 15 1.93 23.22 -3.83
N PRO A 16 1.27 24.36 -4.06
CA PRO A 16 -0.12 24.52 -3.66
C PRO A 16 -0.96 23.40 -4.31
N PRO A 17 -1.93 22.82 -3.58
CA PRO A 17 -2.82 21.83 -4.16
C PRO A 17 -3.49 22.42 -5.41
N ARG A 18 -3.44 21.69 -6.53
CA ARG A 18 -4.19 22.09 -7.71
C ARG A 18 -5.67 22.05 -7.37
N ALA A 19 -6.39 23.12 -7.71
CA ALA A 19 -7.83 23.11 -7.62
C ALA A 19 -8.36 21.92 -8.43
N ILE A 20 -9.15 21.06 -7.78
CA ILE A 20 -9.86 19.99 -8.48
C ILE A 20 -10.93 20.67 -9.33
N ALA A 21 -11.11 20.20 -10.56
CA ALA A 21 -12.12 20.75 -11.46
C ALA A 21 -13.49 20.74 -10.78
N ALA A 22 -14.25 21.84 -10.94
CA ALA A 22 -15.53 22.02 -10.24
C ALA A 22 -16.59 20.96 -10.61
N ASP A 23 -16.41 20.27 -11.74
CA ASP A 23 -17.24 19.18 -12.26
C ASP A 23 -16.72 17.78 -11.91
N ALA A 24 -15.63 17.69 -11.12
CA ALA A 24 -15.09 16.40 -10.70
C ALA A 24 -16.10 15.61 -9.86
N ARG A 25 -16.33 14.36 -10.24
CA ARG A 25 -17.17 13.43 -9.48
C ARG A 25 -16.29 12.50 -8.67
N PHE A 26 -16.60 12.33 -7.39
CA PHE A 26 -15.90 11.45 -6.49
C PHE A 26 -16.75 10.22 -6.19
N LEU A 27 -16.18 9.05 -6.37
CA LEU A 27 -16.79 7.78 -6.02
C LEU A 27 -15.95 7.09 -4.96
N LEU A 28 -16.51 6.86 -3.77
CA LEU A 28 -15.88 6.04 -2.74
C LEU A 28 -16.45 4.62 -2.81
N VAL A 29 -15.59 3.67 -3.14
CA VAL A 29 -15.94 2.25 -3.13
C VAL A 29 -15.54 1.67 -1.78
N GLU A 30 -16.52 1.29 -0.97
CA GLU A 30 -16.31 0.62 0.32
C GLU A 30 -16.71 -0.86 0.23
N LYS A 31 -15.99 -1.69 0.98
CA LYS A 31 -16.33 -3.09 1.20
C LYS A 31 -16.58 -3.36 2.68
N PRO A 32 -17.48 -4.30 3.01
CA PRO A 32 -17.62 -4.78 4.38
C PRO A 32 -16.27 -5.22 4.96
N LEU A 33 -16.00 -4.88 6.23
CA LEU A 33 -14.71 -5.17 6.86
C LEU A 33 -14.37 -6.65 6.84
N VAL A 34 -15.35 -7.51 7.05
CA VAL A 34 -15.16 -8.98 7.05
C VAL A 34 -14.69 -9.46 5.67
N GLU A 35 -15.32 -8.99 4.60
CA GLU A 35 -14.92 -9.34 3.23
C GLU A 35 -13.52 -8.80 2.92
N LEU A 36 -13.23 -7.57 3.34
CA LEU A 36 -11.93 -6.97 3.15
C LEU A 36 -10.82 -7.76 3.86
N GLU A 37 -11.04 -8.18 5.10
CA GLU A 37 -10.08 -8.99 5.86
C GLU A 37 -9.81 -10.35 5.22
N GLN A 38 -10.85 -11.03 4.73
CA GLN A 38 -10.69 -12.29 4.00
C GLN A 38 -9.87 -12.11 2.72
N ARG A 39 -10.15 -11.05 1.94
CA ARG A 39 -9.40 -10.72 0.72
C ARG A 39 -7.94 -10.39 1.00
N ILE A 40 -7.68 -9.62 2.07
CA ILE A 40 -6.31 -9.28 2.48
C ILE A 40 -5.52 -10.55 2.82
N ARG A 41 -6.11 -11.46 3.60
CA ARG A 41 -5.45 -12.72 3.96
C ARG A 41 -5.18 -13.59 2.73
N ALA A 42 -6.19 -13.84 1.93
CA ALA A 42 -6.06 -14.64 0.70
C ALA A 42 -5.04 -14.04 -0.29
N ARG A 43 -4.95 -12.70 -0.36
CA ARG A 43 -3.93 -12.02 -1.17
C ARG A 43 -2.54 -12.23 -0.60
N ALA A 44 -2.35 -12.09 0.71
CA ALA A 44 -1.05 -12.34 1.34
C ALA A 44 -0.58 -13.77 1.10
N GLU A 45 -1.44 -14.76 1.31
CA GLU A 45 -1.13 -16.17 1.04
C GLU A 45 -0.70 -16.41 -0.42
N ARG A 46 -1.42 -15.80 -1.37
CA ARG A 46 -1.05 -15.88 -2.80
C ARG A 46 0.30 -15.24 -3.09
N MET A 47 0.58 -14.06 -2.55
CA MET A 47 1.86 -13.37 -2.78
C MET A 47 3.05 -14.26 -2.40
N PHE A 48 3.00 -14.94 -1.25
CA PHE A 48 4.06 -15.84 -0.82
C PHE A 48 4.14 -17.13 -1.63
N ARG A 49 3.03 -17.60 -2.19
CA ARG A 49 3.01 -18.74 -3.11
C ARG A 49 3.55 -18.38 -4.49
N ASP A 50 3.26 -17.17 -4.95
CA ASP A 50 3.49 -16.74 -6.33
C ASP A 50 4.85 -16.05 -6.55
N GLY A 51 5.74 -16.05 -5.52
CA GLY A 51 7.15 -15.69 -5.70
C GLY A 51 7.59 -14.34 -5.13
N ILE A 52 6.86 -13.77 -4.17
CA ILE A 52 7.28 -12.49 -3.54
C ILE A 52 8.66 -12.57 -2.87
N VAL A 53 9.08 -13.76 -2.42
CA VAL A 53 10.39 -13.93 -1.78
C VAL A 53 11.48 -13.74 -2.81
N GLU A 54 11.39 -14.39 -3.96
CA GLU A 54 12.33 -14.30 -5.06
C GLU A 54 12.40 -12.88 -5.62
N GLU A 55 11.24 -12.24 -5.81
CA GLU A 55 11.17 -10.84 -6.25
C GLU A 55 11.85 -9.91 -5.25
N SER A 56 11.62 -10.11 -3.95
CA SER A 56 12.18 -9.28 -2.88
C SER A 56 13.70 -9.46 -2.79
N LEU A 57 14.20 -10.67 -2.95
CA LEU A 57 15.65 -10.95 -3.00
C LEU A 57 16.31 -10.29 -4.23
N ALA A 58 15.67 -10.38 -5.40
CA ALA A 58 16.15 -9.72 -6.62
C ALA A 58 16.15 -8.19 -6.47
N LEU A 59 15.15 -7.63 -5.78
CA LEU A 59 15.08 -6.20 -5.48
C LEU A 59 16.20 -5.78 -4.52
N ARG A 60 16.43 -6.55 -3.43
CA ARG A 60 17.50 -6.32 -2.46
C ARG A 60 18.89 -6.34 -3.09
N ALA A 61 19.12 -7.20 -4.06
CA ALA A 61 20.40 -7.26 -4.77
C ALA A 61 20.69 -6.02 -5.64
N ARG A 62 19.68 -5.20 -5.94
CA ARG A 62 19.78 -4.03 -6.82
C ARG A 62 19.73 -2.70 -6.11
N LEU A 63 19.30 -2.67 -4.86
CA LEU A 63 19.04 -1.46 -4.10
C LEU A 63 19.97 -1.33 -2.90
N PRO A 64 20.28 -0.11 -2.46
CA PRO A 64 20.91 0.12 -1.16
C PRO A 64 20.10 -0.50 -0.01
N ALA A 65 20.78 -0.96 1.03
CA ALA A 65 20.15 -1.68 2.14
C ALA A 65 19.09 -0.88 2.90
N ASP A 66 19.19 0.44 2.90
CA ASP A 66 18.25 1.38 3.52
C ASP A 66 17.13 1.86 2.59
N HIS A 67 17.05 1.34 1.37
CA HIS A 67 16.09 1.81 0.38
C HIS A 67 14.65 1.54 0.82
N ALA A 68 13.79 2.55 0.71
CA ALA A 68 12.41 2.52 1.19
C ALA A 68 11.56 1.38 0.60
N LEU A 69 11.83 0.95 -0.63
CA LEU A 69 11.13 -0.18 -1.27
C LEU A 69 11.32 -1.49 -0.52
N LEU A 70 12.47 -1.70 0.15
CA LEU A 70 12.73 -2.91 0.94
C LEU A 70 11.89 -2.97 2.22
N GLN A 71 11.28 -1.84 2.62
CA GLN A 71 10.40 -1.72 3.79
C GLN A 71 8.90 -1.74 3.43
N THR A 72 8.56 -1.94 2.16
CA THR A 72 7.17 -1.98 1.72
C THR A 72 6.43 -3.21 2.22
N LEU A 73 5.09 -3.13 2.20
CA LEU A 73 4.21 -4.21 2.64
C LEU A 73 4.43 -5.48 1.80
N GLY A 74 4.73 -6.57 2.44
CA GLY A 74 5.05 -7.84 1.82
C GLY A 74 6.55 -8.04 1.56
N THR A 75 7.26 -7.02 1.04
CA THR A 75 8.70 -7.11 0.75
C THR A 75 9.51 -7.28 2.04
N ALA A 76 9.25 -6.47 3.06
CA ALA A 76 9.96 -6.57 4.34
C ALA A 76 9.76 -7.94 5.01
N GLU A 77 8.53 -8.46 4.97
CA GLU A 77 8.19 -9.77 5.52
C GLU A 77 8.80 -10.92 4.69
N ALA A 78 8.84 -10.79 3.36
CA ALA A 78 9.47 -11.76 2.47
C ALA A 78 10.98 -11.83 2.69
N LEU A 79 11.65 -10.70 2.87
CA LEU A 79 13.07 -10.65 3.21
C LEU A 79 13.33 -11.25 4.59
N ALA A 80 12.49 -10.95 5.59
CA ALA A 80 12.61 -11.55 6.93
C ALA A 80 12.43 -13.08 6.92
N LEU A 81 11.55 -13.59 6.05
CA LEU A 81 11.40 -15.03 5.80
C LEU A 81 12.67 -15.60 5.16
N ALA A 82 13.21 -14.96 4.11
CA ALA A 82 14.42 -15.39 3.43
C ALA A 82 15.64 -15.42 4.35
N ASP A 83 15.71 -14.48 5.30
CA ASP A 83 16.79 -14.37 6.29
C ASP A 83 16.57 -15.31 7.50
N GLY A 84 15.51 -16.10 7.54
CA GLY A 84 15.17 -17.02 8.62
C GLY A 84 14.70 -16.33 9.92
N ALA A 85 14.41 -15.03 9.87
CA ALA A 85 13.90 -14.26 11.01
C ALA A 85 12.40 -14.48 11.25
N LEU A 86 11.65 -14.96 10.26
CA LEU A 86 10.24 -15.31 10.34
C LEU A 86 10.00 -16.68 9.72
N GLY A 87 8.99 -17.40 10.24
CA GLY A 87 8.39 -18.53 9.54
C GLY A 87 7.42 -18.06 8.46
N LEU A 88 7.05 -18.94 7.54
CA LEU A 88 6.13 -18.61 6.44
C LEU A 88 4.78 -18.10 6.93
N ASP A 89 4.18 -18.80 7.90
CA ASP A 89 2.88 -18.43 8.46
C ASP A 89 2.92 -17.05 9.14
N ASP A 90 4.01 -16.75 9.85
CA ASP A 90 4.21 -15.46 10.51
C ASP A 90 4.41 -14.34 9.48
N ALA A 91 5.15 -14.59 8.40
CA ALA A 91 5.34 -13.63 7.32
C ALA A 91 4.01 -13.29 6.63
N ILE A 92 3.18 -14.29 6.35
CA ILE A 92 1.83 -14.12 5.79
C ILE A 92 0.96 -13.33 6.78
N ALA A 93 0.93 -13.73 8.05
CA ALA A 93 0.12 -13.08 9.08
C ALA A 93 0.51 -11.61 9.29
N ARG A 94 1.81 -11.31 9.33
CA ARG A 94 2.32 -9.93 9.43
C ARG A 94 1.97 -9.09 8.21
N THR A 95 2.12 -9.64 7.02
CA THR A 95 1.74 -8.96 5.76
C THR A 95 0.25 -8.61 5.79
N ALA A 96 -0.61 -9.56 6.17
CA ALA A 96 -2.04 -9.33 6.28
C ALA A 96 -2.38 -8.28 7.35
N LEU A 97 -1.75 -8.34 8.53
CA LEU A 97 -1.95 -7.38 9.61
C LEU A 97 -1.58 -5.94 9.19
N ARG A 98 -0.40 -5.76 8.60
CA ARG A 98 0.06 -4.43 8.15
C ARG A 98 -0.83 -3.89 7.02
N THR A 99 -1.27 -4.75 6.09
CA THR A 99 -2.20 -4.38 5.02
C THR A 99 -3.55 -3.92 5.59
N ARG A 100 -4.08 -4.63 6.59
CA ARG A 100 -5.31 -4.23 7.30
C ARG A 100 -5.16 -2.88 8.00
N GLN A 101 -4.04 -2.66 8.69
CA GLN A 101 -3.75 -1.37 9.32
C GLN A 101 -3.66 -0.23 8.30
N TYR A 102 -3.06 -0.48 7.14
CA TYR A 102 -3.00 0.48 6.04
C TYR A 102 -4.40 0.81 5.50
N ALA A 103 -5.22 -0.20 5.25
CA ALA A 103 -6.60 -0.03 4.81
C ALA A 103 -7.44 0.79 5.81
N ARG A 104 -7.26 0.56 7.12
CA ARG A 104 -7.91 1.39 8.17
C ARG A 104 -7.49 2.85 8.09
N ARG A 105 -6.18 3.13 7.92
CA ARG A 105 -5.68 4.50 7.75
C ARG A 105 -6.27 5.18 6.51
N GLN A 106 -6.34 4.47 5.37
CA GLN A 106 -6.97 4.99 4.15
C GLN A 106 -8.44 5.36 4.39
N ARG A 107 -9.23 4.48 5.02
CA ARG A 107 -10.65 4.78 5.35
C ARG A 107 -10.80 6.00 6.24
N THR A 108 -9.93 6.15 7.25
CA THR A 108 -9.94 7.32 8.15
C THR A 108 -9.56 8.58 7.39
N TRP A 109 -8.59 8.50 6.49
CA TRP A 109 -8.15 9.64 5.68
C TRP A 109 -9.27 10.09 4.74
N PHE A 110 -9.85 9.19 3.97
CA PHE A 110 -10.95 9.51 3.05
C PHE A 110 -12.15 10.16 3.74
N LYS A 111 -12.49 9.73 4.96
CA LYS A 111 -13.59 10.33 5.73
C LYS A 111 -13.34 11.77 6.17
N LYS A 112 -12.09 12.22 6.19
CA LYS A 112 -11.69 13.58 6.58
C LYS A 112 -11.59 14.53 5.38
N GLU A 113 -11.63 14.00 4.17
CA GLU A 113 -11.52 14.83 2.98
C GLU A 113 -12.76 15.71 2.78
N PRO A 114 -12.58 17.03 2.48
CA PRO A 114 -13.68 17.97 2.36
C PRO A 114 -14.74 17.58 1.31
N TRP A 115 -14.33 16.96 0.21
CA TRP A 115 -15.21 16.51 -0.86
C TRP A 115 -16.14 15.36 -0.41
N TRP A 116 -15.77 14.62 0.62
CA TRP A 116 -16.62 13.59 1.22
C TRP A 116 -17.73 14.19 2.09
N ALA A 117 -17.44 15.29 2.79
CA ALA A 117 -18.38 15.99 3.65
C ALA A 117 -19.47 16.73 2.85
N SER A 118 -19.21 17.09 1.59
CA SER A 118 -20.13 17.85 0.74
C SER A 118 -21.22 17.03 0.02
N GLY A 119 -21.48 15.79 0.43
CA GLY A 119 -22.74 15.12 0.10
C GLY A 119 -22.73 14.15 -1.09
N GLY A 120 -21.59 13.74 -1.58
CA GLY A 120 -21.50 12.80 -2.71
C GLY A 120 -21.54 11.32 -2.30
N ARG A 121 -22.49 10.88 -1.46
CA ARG A 121 -22.71 9.44 -1.26
C ARG A 121 -23.51 8.88 -2.43
N THR A 122 -22.86 8.20 -3.34
CA THR A 122 -23.53 7.28 -4.25
C THR A 122 -23.25 5.87 -3.72
N GLU A 123 -24.20 5.24 -3.07
CA GLU A 123 -24.17 3.82 -2.82
C GLU A 123 -24.35 3.12 -4.17
N LEU A 124 -23.38 2.30 -4.54
CA LEU A 124 -23.54 1.41 -5.68
C LEU A 124 -24.47 0.27 -5.28
N PRO A 125 -25.39 -0.15 -6.15
CA PRO A 125 -26.26 -1.29 -5.90
C PRO A 125 -25.50 -2.59 -5.68
#